data_0d576e2c408c634290df5268aa0b83ec
#
_entry.id   0d576e2c408c634290df5268aa0b83ec
#
_cell.length_a   1.000
_cell.length_b   1.000
_cell.length_c   1.000
_cell.angle_alpha   90.00
_cell.angle_beta   90.00
_cell.angle_gamma   90.00
#
_symmetry.space_group_name_H-M   'P 1'
#
loop_
_entity.id
_entity.type
_entity.pdbx_description
1 polymer ?
#
loop_
_entity_poly.entity_id
_entity_poly.type
_entity_poly.pdbx_seq_one_letter_code
_entity_poly.pdbx_strand_id
1 'polypeptide(L)'
;AACSLLHGRPARGTLVSFAELASLLHCASLLVFPDQGGVAVPYTVVSILLLYAEMREARGRSLAQARSYRAVCEAEQPLAVYSHYDSEIDACNAVKCPLYDASSFLTEIERPDTVDRFSLIYTPIALALAIILSLVASFNCGEPVRFFWAFSAILSVSAPIGLLCAFG
;
A
#
# COMPACT_ATOMS: atom_id res chain seq x y z
N ALA A 1 -4.10 7.83 -3.17
CA ALA A 1 -3.37 7.88 -1.90
C ALA A 1 -3.66 9.17 -1.12
N ALA A 2 -3.37 10.37 -1.66
CA ALA A 2 -3.59 11.64 -0.93
C ALA A 2 -5.06 11.86 -0.51
N CYS A 3 -6.02 11.62 -1.41
CA CYS A 3 -7.45 11.76 -1.09
C CYS A 3 -7.93 10.74 -0.04
N SER A 4 -7.42 9.51 -0.07
CA SER A 4 -7.80 8.49 0.89
C SER A 4 -7.25 8.78 2.29
N LEU A 5 -6.10 9.42 2.36
CA LEU A 5 -5.48 9.87 3.61
C LEU A 5 -6.30 10.99 4.28
N LEU A 6 -6.80 11.94 3.48
CA LEU A 6 -7.68 13.00 3.96
C LEU A 6 -8.99 12.47 4.56
N HIS A 7 -9.43 11.29 4.14
CA HIS A 7 -10.61 10.61 4.68
C HIS A 7 -10.27 9.60 5.82
N GLY A 8 -9.03 9.62 6.33
CA GLY A 8 -8.60 8.75 7.44
C GLY A 8 -8.52 7.25 7.08
N ARG A 9 -8.51 6.91 5.80
CA ARG A 9 -8.37 5.53 5.30
C ARG A 9 -7.11 5.41 4.47
N PRO A 10 -5.96 5.04 5.06
CA PRO A 10 -4.74 4.81 4.29
C PRO A 10 -4.96 3.68 3.28
N ALA A 11 -4.70 3.97 2.01
CA ALA A 11 -4.68 2.98 0.93
C ALA A 11 -3.31 2.29 0.90
N ARG A 12 -3.20 1.17 0.20
CA ARG A 12 -1.94 0.39 0.05
C ARG A 12 -0.75 1.24 -0.36
N GLY A 13 -0.92 2.13 -1.35
CA GLY A 13 0.14 3.01 -1.85
C GLY A 13 0.46 4.23 -0.99
N THR A 14 -0.19 4.41 0.14
CA THR A 14 0.01 5.57 1.01
C THR A 14 1.43 5.63 1.53
N LEU A 15 1.97 4.49 2.00
CA LEU A 15 3.32 4.42 2.55
C LEU A 15 4.39 4.67 1.48
N VAL A 16 4.17 4.15 0.26
CA VAL A 16 5.02 4.41 -0.91
C VAL A 16 5.03 5.91 -1.24
N SER A 17 3.86 6.55 -1.26
CA SER A 17 3.76 8.00 -1.52
C SER A 17 4.50 8.83 -0.46
N PHE A 18 4.49 8.41 0.80
CA PHE A 18 5.28 9.05 1.87
C PHE A 18 6.77 8.81 1.70
N ALA A 19 7.19 7.62 1.30
CA ALA A 19 8.59 7.32 1.00
C ALA A 19 9.14 8.19 -0.14
N GLU A 20 8.33 8.39 -1.20
CA GLU A 20 8.65 9.30 -2.30
C GLU A 20 8.79 10.74 -1.82
N LEU A 21 7.81 11.24 -1.08
CA LEU A 21 7.85 12.59 -0.54
C LEU A 21 9.06 12.80 0.38
N ALA A 22 9.34 11.83 1.25
CA ALA A 22 10.50 11.87 2.14
C ALA A 22 11.83 11.89 1.36
N SER A 23 11.93 11.11 0.29
CA SER A 23 13.10 11.10 -0.61
C SER A 23 13.29 12.44 -1.31
N LEU A 24 12.22 13.06 -1.78
CA LEU A 24 12.25 14.39 -2.39
C LEU A 24 12.66 15.47 -1.38
N LEU A 25 12.11 15.42 -0.16
CA LEU A 25 12.49 16.35 0.93
C LEU A 25 13.95 16.17 1.32
N HIS A 26 14.46 14.94 1.35
CA HIS A 26 15.86 14.69 1.59
C HIS A 26 16.74 15.28 0.48
N CYS A 27 16.40 15.07 -0.79
CA CYS A 27 17.12 15.69 -1.91
C CYS A 27 17.09 17.23 -1.81
N ALA A 28 15.96 17.82 -1.47
CA ALA A 28 15.84 19.26 -1.28
C ALA A 28 16.69 19.75 -0.09
N SER A 29 16.75 18.99 1.00
CA SER A 29 17.58 19.34 2.16
C SER A 29 19.06 19.36 1.84
N LEU A 30 19.54 18.50 0.96
CA LEU A 30 20.93 18.48 0.46
C LEU A 30 21.29 19.72 -0.37
N LEU A 31 20.30 20.30 -1.08
CA LEU A 31 20.50 21.54 -1.82
C LEU A 31 20.60 22.75 -0.89
N VAL A 32 19.90 22.72 0.24
CA VAL A 32 19.90 23.84 1.24
C VAL A 32 21.12 23.74 2.15
N PHE A 33 21.57 22.54 2.48
CA PHE A 33 22.69 22.29 3.41
C PHE A 33 23.76 21.40 2.75
N PRO A 34 24.48 21.90 1.75
CA PRO A 34 25.44 21.08 0.99
C PRO A 34 26.61 20.57 1.85
N ASP A 35 27.00 21.31 2.88
CA ASP A 35 28.13 20.96 3.76
C ASP A 35 27.81 19.76 4.70
N GLN A 36 26.54 19.48 4.93
CA GLN A 36 26.09 18.38 5.80
C GLN A 36 25.82 17.08 5.00
N GLY A 37 25.90 17.12 3.69
CA GLY A 37 25.53 16.02 2.80
C GLY A 37 26.60 14.92 2.59
N GLY A 38 27.78 15.06 3.19
CA GLY A 38 28.99 14.30 2.81
C GLY A 38 28.94 12.76 2.91
N VAL A 39 27.87 12.15 3.46
CA VAL A 39 27.77 10.69 3.61
C VAL A 39 26.37 10.16 3.26
N ALA A 40 25.41 11.02 3.01
CA ALA A 40 23.99 10.64 2.86
C ALA A 40 23.62 10.40 1.39
N VAL A 41 23.63 9.14 0.96
CA VAL A 41 23.15 8.78 -0.37
C VAL A 41 21.63 8.84 -0.42
N PRO A 42 21.02 9.55 -1.38
CA PRO A 42 19.57 9.58 -1.53
C PRO A 42 18.99 8.22 -1.88
N TYR A 43 17.88 7.85 -1.22
CA TYR A 43 17.15 6.61 -1.52
C TYR A 43 16.22 6.74 -2.74
N THR A 44 16.45 7.70 -3.61
CA THR A 44 15.62 8.04 -4.77
C THR A 44 15.41 6.85 -5.72
N VAL A 45 16.45 6.04 -5.94
CA VAL A 45 16.33 4.86 -6.80
C VAL A 45 15.39 3.83 -6.21
N VAL A 46 15.48 3.59 -4.89
CA VAL A 46 14.59 2.65 -4.19
C VAL A 46 13.15 3.15 -4.24
N SER A 47 12.94 4.44 -4.01
CA SER A 47 11.63 5.08 -4.09
C SER A 47 11.02 4.94 -5.49
N ILE A 48 11.77 5.22 -6.55
CA ILE A 48 11.29 5.05 -7.94
C ILE A 48 10.89 3.60 -8.22
N LEU A 49 11.66 2.62 -7.76
CA LEU A 49 11.32 1.20 -7.91
C LEU A 49 10.04 0.83 -7.16
N LEU A 50 9.85 1.37 -5.96
CA LEU A 50 8.62 1.18 -5.17
C LEU A 50 7.40 1.78 -5.87
N LEU A 51 7.54 2.99 -6.40
CA LEU A 51 6.49 3.64 -7.18
C LEU A 51 6.12 2.82 -8.42
N TYR A 52 7.12 2.31 -9.14
CA TYR A 52 6.88 1.44 -10.28
C TYR A 52 6.14 0.15 -9.89
N ALA A 53 6.53 -0.49 -8.78
CA ALA A 53 5.87 -1.69 -8.27
C ALA A 53 4.40 -1.42 -7.90
N GLU A 54 4.13 -0.31 -7.21
CA GLU A 54 2.77 0.14 -6.86
C GLU A 54 1.91 0.41 -8.11
N MET A 55 2.47 1.09 -9.11
CA MET A 55 1.76 1.34 -10.37
C MET A 55 1.43 0.03 -11.11
N ARG A 56 2.35 -0.94 -11.11
CA ARG A 56 2.10 -2.26 -11.71
C ARG A 56 1.00 -3.02 -10.99
N GLU A 57 1.02 -2.99 -9.67
CA GLU A 57 -0.03 -3.63 -8.84
C GLU A 57 -1.39 -2.97 -9.08
N ALA A 58 -1.47 -1.64 -9.04
CA ALA A 58 -2.69 -0.88 -9.30
C ALA A 58 -3.28 -1.20 -10.68
N ARG A 59 -2.42 -1.28 -11.71
CA ARG A 59 -2.82 -1.69 -13.06
C ARG A 59 -3.35 -3.13 -13.09
N GLY A 60 -2.65 -4.05 -12.42
CA GLY A 60 -3.08 -5.46 -12.32
C GLY A 60 -4.47 -5.60 -11.71
N ARG A 61 -4.73 -4.89 -10.61
CA ARG A 61 -6.05 -4.86 -9.95
C ARG A 61 -7.13 -4.29 -10.86
N SER A 62 -6.87 -3.16 -11.51
CA SER A 62 -7.84 -2.54 -12.43
C SER A 62 -8.18 -3.47 -13.60
N LEU A 63 -7.20 -4.18 -14.14
CA LEU A 63 -7.42 -5.16 -15.20
C LEU A 63 -8.20 -6.38 -14.70
N ALA A 64 -7.93 -6.87 -13.50
CA ALA A 64 -8.67 -7.97 -12.89
C ALA A 64 -10.13 -7.59 -12.65
N GLN A 65 -10.38 -6.41 -12.09
CA GLN A 65 -11.74 -5.89 -11.92
C GLN A 65 -12.46 -5.73 -13.25
N ALA A 66 -11.82 -5.13 -14.27
CA ALA A 66 -12.41 -4.98 -15.58
C ALA A 66 -12.78 -6.32 -16.23
N ARG A 67 -11.94 -7.37 -16.04
CA ARG A 67 -12.25 -8.73 -16.52
C ARG A 67 -13.43 -9.34 -15.76
N SER A 68 -13.52 -9.14 -14.46
CA SER A 68 -14.65 -9.62 -13.66
C SER A 68 -15.95 -8.94 -14.06
N TYR A 69 -15.96 -7.63 -14.27
CA TYR A 69 -17.13 -6.90 -14.77
C TYR A 69 -17.54 -7.41 -16.15
N ARG A 70 -16.57 -7.57 -17.06
CA ARG A 70 -16.85 -8.08 -18.41
C ARG A 70 -17.44 -9.48 -18.36
N ALA A 71 -16.90 -10.38 -17.56
CA ALA A 71 -17.40 -11.74 -17.41
C ALA A 71 -18.86 -11.76 -16.93
N VAL A 72 -19.25 -10.89 -16.03
CA VAL A 72 -20.63 -10.79 -15.53
C VAL A 72 -21.56 -10.16 -16.59
N CYS A 73 -21.10 -9.13 -17.31
CA CYS A 73 -21.92 -8.45 -18.32
C CYS A 73 -22.12 -9.25 -19.61
N GLU A 74 -21.14 -10.06 -20.00
CA GLU A 74 -21.20 -10.86 -21.25
C GLU A 74 -21.84 -12.23 -21.05
N ALA A 75 -21.98 -12.72 -19.80
CA ALA A 75 -22.58 -14.02 -19.53
C ALA A 75 -24.11 -13.96 -19.59
N GLU A 76 -24.74 -14.89 -20.33
CA GLU A 76 -26.19 -15.03 -20.33
C GLU A 76 -26.75 -15.41 -18.95
N GLN A 77 -26.02 -16.22 -18.20
CA GLN A 77 -26.32 -16.59 -16.82
C GLN A 77 -25.03 -16.54 -16.00
N PRO A 78 -24.73 -15.39 -15.38
CA PRO A 78 -23.55 -15.27 -14.55
C PRO A 78 -23.68 -16.17 -13.31
N LEU A 79 -22.63 -16.94 -13.04
CA LEU A 79 -22.54 -17.82 -11.87
C LEU A 79 -21.62 -17.20 -10.82
N ALA A 80 -22.08 -17.21 -9.57
CA ALA A 80 -21.26 -16.87 -8.42
C ALA A 80 -20.87 -18.14 -7.65
N VAL A 81 -19.72 -18.10 -7.02
CA VAL A 81 -19.25 -19.18 -6.13
C VAL A 81 -19.31 -18.67 -4.71
N TYR A 82 -20.11 -19.32 -3.90
CA TYR A 82 -20.25 -19.03 -2.47
C TYR A 82 -19.60 -20.14 -1.66
N SER A 83 -18.90 -19.78 -0.61
CA SER A 83 -18.46 -20.73 0.40
C SER A 83 -19.62 -21.01 1.36
N HIS A 84 -19.99 -22.25 1.49
CA HIS A 84 -20.95 -22.72 2.46
C HIS A 84 -20.24 -23.63 3.48
N TYR A 85 -20.36 -23.30 4.76
CA TYR A 85 -19.85 -24.17 5.79
C TYR A 85 -20.87 -25.28 6.06
N ASP A 86 -20.43 -26.50 5.87
CA ASP A 86 -21.24 -27.69 6.12
C ASP A 86 -20.83 -28.28 7.48
N SER A 87 -21.74 -28.18 8.44
CA SER A 87 -21.53 -28.64 9.81
C SER A 87 -21.48 -30.18 9.95
N GLU A 88 -21.98 -30.93 8.96
CA GLU A 88 -21.94 -32.40 8.98
C GLU A 88 -20.55 -32.94 8.61
N ILE A 89 -19.84 -32.21 7.77
CA ILE A 89 -18.52 -32.62 7.25
C ILE A 89 -17.39 -31.80 7.88
N ASP A 90 -17.73 -30.78 8.69
CA ASP A 90 -16.78 -29.80 9.28
C ASP A 90 -15.86 -29.17 8.22
N ALA A 91 -16.43 -28.86 7.05
CA ALA A 91 -15.69 -28.35 5.91
C ALA A 91 -16.43 -27.22 5.19
N CYS A 92 -15.68 -26.32 4.58
CA CYS A 92 -16.22 -25.31 3.68
C CYS A 92 -16.36 -25.87 2.25
N ASN A 93 -17.58 -25.96 1.78
CA ASN A 93 -17.90 -26.36 0.42
C ASN A 93 -18.10 -25.14 -0.49
N ALA A 94 -17.56 -25.18 -1.70
CA ALA A 94 -17.80 -24.18 -2.72
C ALA A 94 -19.03 -24.57 -3.56
N VAL A 95 -20.09 -23.79 -3.46
CA VAL A 95 -21.32 -24.01 -4.21
C VAL A 95 -21.47 -22.98 -5.31
N LYS A 96 -21.73 -23.44 -6.54
CA LYS A 96 -22.04 -22.57 -7.69
C LYS A 96 -23.54 -22.28 -7.70
N CYS A 97 -23.88 -21.00 -7.62
CA CYS A 97 -25.26 -20.54 -7.73
C CYS A 97 -25.39 -19.47 -8.80
N PRO A 98 -26.55 -19.33 -9.45
CA PRO A 98 -26.81 -18.19 -10.33
C PRO A 98 -26.64 -16.88 -9.55
N LEU A 99 -26.06 -15.88 -10.21
CA LEU A 99 -25.98 -14.54 -9.65
C LEU A 99 -27.35 -13.87 -9.80
N TYR A 100 -28.11 -13.82 -8.74
CA TYR A 100 -29.48 -13.27 -8.77
C TYR A 100 -29.53 -11.75 -8.71
N ASP A 101 -28.47 -11.11 -8.19
CA ASP A 101 -28.43 -9.67 -7.97
C ASP A 101 -27.05 -9.10 -8.26
N ALA A 102 -26.99 -8.19 -9.24
CA ALA A 102 -25.77 -7.48 -9.62
C ALA A 102 -25.26 -6.55 -8.49
N SER A 103 -26.12 -6.09 -7.60
CA SER A 103 -25.73 -5.23 -6.48
C SER A 103 -24.86 -5.98 -5.46
N SER A 104 -25.13 -7.26 -5.23
CA SER A 104 -24.32 -8.11 -4.35
C SER A 104 -22.92 -8.32 -4.89
N PHE A 105 -22.79 -8.48 -6.22
CA PHE A 105 -21.49 -8.60 -6.90
C PHE A 105 -20.67 -7.30 -6.81
N LEU A 106 -21.31 -6.14 -7.03
CA LEU A 106 -20.63 -4.85 -6.90
C LEU A 106 -20.12 -4.62 -5.48
N THR A 107 -20.96 -4.91 -4.48
CA THR A 107 -20.59 -4.78 -3.08
C THR A 107 -19.41 -5.68 -2.68
N GLU A 108 -19.35 -6.89 -3.23
CA GLU A 108 -18.26 -7.82 -2.93
C GLU A 108 -16.95 -7.43 -3.64
N ILE A 109 -17.02 -6.90 -4.88
CA ILE A 109 -15.82 -6.38 -5.58
C ILE A 109 -15.23 -5.14 -4.89
N GLU A 110 -16.08 -4.29 -4.31
CA GLU A 110 -15.65 -3.08 -3.60
C GLU A 110 -15.23 -3.35 -2.15
N ARG A 111 -15.42 -4.56 -1.67
CA ARG A 111 -15.07 -4.93 -0.31
C ARG A 111 -13.58 -4.77 -0.06
N PRO A 112 -13.18 -4.09 1.03
CA PRO A 112 -11.77 -3.92 1.37
C PRO A 112 -11.12 -5.28 1.63
N ASP A 113 -10.06 -5.56 0.92
CA ASP A 113 -9.26 -6.77 1.01
C ASP A 113 -8.50 -6.83 2.35
N THR A 114 -8.02 -8.02 2.72
CA THR A 114 -7.20 -8.26 3.92
C THR A 114 -5.98 -7.34 3.95
N VAL A 115 -5.38 -7.08 2.80
CA VAL A 115 -4.23 -6.19 2.66
C VAL A 115 -4.60 -4.74 2.95
N ASP A 116 -5.78 -4.29 2.54
CA ASP A 116 -6.25 -2.93 2.85
C ASP A 116 -6.45 -2.76 4.37
N ARG A 117 -6.95 -3.80 5.05
CA ARG A 117 -7.09 -3.81 6.52
C ARG A 117 -5.72 -3.82 7.21
N PHE A 118 -4.78 -4.60 6.72
CA PHE A 118 -3.41 -4.60 7.22
C PHE A 118 -2.76 -3.23 7.04
N SER A 119 -2.87 -2.62 5.86
CA SER A 119 -2.34 -1.31 5.55
C SER A 119 -2.90 -0.20 6.46
N LEU A 120 -4.17 -0.32 6.87
CA LEU A 120 -4.82 0.63 7.79
C LEU A 120 -4.15 0.67 9.17
N ILE A 121 -3.66 -0.46 9.65
CA ILE A 121 -2.97 -0.57 10.94
C ILE A 121 -1.46 -0.30 10.78
N TYR A 122 -0.86 -0.92 9.76
CA TYR A 122 0.59 -0.89 9.56
C TYR A 122 1.10 0.51 9.19
N THR A 123 0.40 1.24 8.32
CA THR A 123 0.83 2.55 7.82
C THR A 123 1.04 3.60 8.94
N PRO A 124 0.08 3.82 9.87
CA PRO A 124 0.29 4.78 10.94
C PRO A 124 1.39 4.36 11.91
N ILE A 125 1.54 3.06 12.18
CA ILE A 125 2.62 2.55 13.04
C ILE A 125 3.98 2.79 12.38
N ALA A 126 4.13 2.44 11.11
CA ALA A 126 5.37 2.65 10.37
C ALA A 126 5.75 4.15 10.29
N LEU A 127 4.77 5.03 10.05
CA LEU A 127 4.99 6.48 10.04
C LEU A 127 5.43 7.01 11.41
N ALA A 128 4.75 6.58 12.48
CA ALA A 128 5.11 7.01 13.85
C ALA A 128 6.54 6.57 14.22
N LEU A 129 6.88 5.30 13.93
CA LEU A 129 8.24 4.79 14.15
C LEU A 129 9.27 5.52 13.30
N ALA A 130 8.97 5.81 12.03
CA ALA A 130 9.86 6.56 11.16
C ALA A 130 10.14 7.96 11.70
N ILE A 131 9.13 8.67 12.18
CA ILE A 131 9.29 10.01 12.78
C ILE A 131 10.14 9.94 14.05
N ILE A 132 9.80 9.03 14.98
CA ILE A 132 10.52 8.92 16.26
C ILE A 132 12.00 8.58 16.04
N LEU A 133 12.29 7.57 15.22
CA LEU A 133 13.67 7.14 14.97
C LEU A 133 14.47 8.21 14.23
N SER A 134 13.84 8.95 13.30
CA SER A 134 14.49 10.05 12.58
C SER A 134 14.79 11.24 13.48
N LEU A 135 13.91 11.55 14.42
CA LEU A 135 14.17 12.56 15.46
C LEU A 135 15.36 12.15 16.34
N VAL A 136 15.38 10.91 16.81
CA VAL A 136 16.51 10.40 17.61
C VAL A 136 17.81 10.48 16.82
N ALA A 137 17.81 10.11 15.54
CA ALA A 137 19.00 10.21 14.68
C ALA A 137 19.48 11.66 14.52
N SER A 138 18.56 12.59 14.30
CA SER A 138 18.86 14.02 14.17
C SER A 138 19.43 14.62 15.47
N PHE A 139 18.83 14.29 16.62
CA PHE A 139 19.31 14.78 17.93
C PHE A 139 20.70 14.24 18.28
N ASN A 140 20.95 12.95 18.01
CA ASN A 140 22.25 12.33 18.29
C ASN A 140 23.39 12.91 17.44
N CYS A 141 23.10 13.30 16.20
CA CYS A 141 24.11 13.84 15.28
C CYS A 141 24.18 15.38 15.29
N GLY A 142 23.16 16.07 15.80
CA GLY A 142 23.09 17.53 15.80
C GLY A 142 22.86 18.14 14.40
N GLU A 143 22.52 17.33 13.39
CA GLU A 143 22.37 17.74 12.00
C GLU A 143 20.91 17.55 11.52
N PRO A 144 20.19 18.60 11.11
CA PRO A 144 18.80 18.48 10.65
C PRO A 144 18.67 17.64 9.37
N VAL A 145 19.67 17.57 8.51
CA VAL A 145 19.68 16.75 7.29
C VAL A 145 19.58 15.27 7.62
N ARG A 146 20.14 14.85 8.76
CA ARG A 146 20.04 13.46 9.24
C ARG A 146 18.61 13.00 9.50
N PHE A 147 17.73 13.92 9.90
CA PHE A 147 16.32 13.62 10.04
C PHE A 147 15.71 13.16 8.70
N PHE A 148 15.88 13.95 7.64
CA PHE A 148 15.33 13.64 6.33
C PHE A 148 15.93 12.37 5.73
N TRP A 149 17.23 12.16 5.93
CA TRP A 149 17.90 10.93 5.50
C TRP A 149 17.36 9.70 6.21
N ALA A 150 17.31 9.69 7.54
CA ALA A 150 16.82 8.58 8.32
C ALA A 150 15.33 8.31 8.03
N PHE A 151 14.54 9.38 7.90
CA PHE A 151 13.11 9.27 7.59
C PHE A 151 12.88 8.63 6.23
N SER A 152 13.59 9.07 5.18
CA SER A 152 13.49 8.46 3.85
C SER A 152 14.00 7.02 3.84
N ALA A 153 15.07 6.70 4.57
CA ALA A 153 15.61 5.35 4.68
C ALA A 153 14.61 4.39 5.33
N ILE A 154 14.04 4.76 6.48
CA ILE A 154 13.09 3.92 7.22
C ILE A 154 11.82 3.69 6.39
N LEU A 155 11.27 4.72 5.75
CA LEU A 155 10.10 4.59 4.89
C LEU A 155 10.38 3.73 3.66
N SER A 156 11.56 3.88 3.04
CA SER A 156 11.96 3.06 1.88
C SER A 156 12.11 1.58 2.23
N VAL A 157 12.47 1.24 3.48
CA VAL A 157 12.55 -0.15 3.96
C VAL A 157 11.19 -0.68 4.39
N SER A 158 10.34 0.16 4.98
CA SER A 158 9.01 -0.28 5.47
C SER A 158 7.96 -0.37 4.38
N ALA A 159 8.06 0.42 3.31
CA ALA A 159 7.10 0.39 2.19
C ALA A 159 7.03 -0.98 1.47
N PRO A 160 8.15 -1.70 1.18
CA PRO A 160 8.10 -3.02 0.56
C PRO A 160 7.37 -4.07 1.40
N ILE A 161 7.41 -3.96 2.73
CA ILE A 161 6.71 -4.90 3.63
C ILE A 161 5.20 -4.84 3.37
N GLY A 162 4.64 -3.64 3.20
CA GLY A 162 3.25 -3.46 2.81
C GLY A 162 2.91 -4.07 1.45
N LEU A 163 3.84 -3.99 0.48
CA LEU A 163 3.67 -4.60 -0.84
C LEU A 163 3.82 -6.12 -0.79
N LEU A 164 4.79 -6.66 -0.05
CA LEU A 164 4.99 -8.11 0.07
C LEU A 164 3.78 -8.80 0.69
N CYS A 165 3.14 -8.19 1.68
CA CYS A 165 1.89 -8.71 2.25
C CYS A 165 0.72 -8.71 1.24
N ALA A 166 0.85 -8.00 0.11
CA ALA A 166 -0.14 -7.99 -0.96
C ALA A 166 0.03 -9.15 -1.96
N PHE A 167 1.20 -9.78 -2.00
CA PHE A 167 1.51 -10.89 -2.90
C PHE A 167 1.40 -12.28 -2.25
N GLY A 168 1.19 -12.36 -0.95
CA GLY A 168 0.97 -13.59 -0.19
C GLY A 168 -0.50 -13.84 0.06
#